data_cdcef81fb6d24a944fa8cfad944c2d99
#
_entry.id   cdcef81fb6d24a944fa8cfad944c2d99
#
_cell.length_a   1.000
_cell.length_b   1.000
_cell.length_c   1.000
_cell.angle_alpha   90.00
_cell.angle_beta   90.00
_cell.angle_gamma   90.00
#
_symmetry.space_group_name_H-M   'P 1'
#
loop_
_entity.id
_entity.type
_entity.pdbx_description
1 polymer ?
#
loop_
_entity_poly.entity_id
_entity_poly.type
_entity_poly.pdbx_seq_one_letter_code
_entity_poly.pdbx_strand_id
1 'polypeptide(L)'
;LVSQNLKEMKALTIVTYQAFHSAMNQLQSQEDGEAEDFVGFDLLASLRAQKVATLCLDECHHLRNEWWKSLEAFRKQYEQLQVISLTATPPYDSEPELWERYIRMCGEIDQEITVPELVKEDTLCPHQDFVYMCSPTAEEAERLKRFEETKWDYIHHLIVDPDFQTFVAGSKVLKGDISSDLLLEDPKYLSAMLI
;
A
#
# COMPACT_ATOMS: atom_id res chain seq x y z
N LEU A 1 -12.62 -19.27 21.86
CA LEU A 1 -11.42 -18.47 22.16
C LEU A 1 -11.01 -17.57 21.02
N VAL A 2 -11.45 -17.85 19.78
CA VAL A 2 -11.18 -17.08 18.58
C VAL A 2 -12.46 -16.48 18.01
N SER A 3 -12.40 -15.27 17.47
CA SER A 3 -13.47 -14.61 16.73
C SER A 3 -12.96 -14.09 15.40
N GLN A 4 -13.84 -13.97 14.41
CA GLN A 4 -13.62 -13.30 13.14
C GLN A 4 -14.52 -12.04 13.01
N ASN A 5 -15.20 -11.66 14.09
CA ASN A 5 -16.15 -10.56 14.10
C ASN A 5 -15.72 -9.50 15.12
N LEU A 6 -15.56 -8.25 14.67
CA LEU A 6 -15.20 -7.10 15.50
C LEU A 6 -16.28 -6.70 16.52
N LYS A 7 -17.53 -7.05 16.25
CA LYS A 7 -18.65 -6.79 17.18
C LYS A 7 -18.70 -7.81 18.31
N GLU A 8 -18.10 -9.00 18.10
CA GLU A 8 -18.07 -10.11 19.05
C GLU A 8 -16.63 -10.53 19.36
N MET A 9 -15.82 -9.57 19.80
CA MET A 9 -14.39 -9.81 20.06
C MET A 9 -14.19 -10.87 21.17
N LYS A 10 -13.14 -11.68 20.98
CA LYS A 10 -12.66 -12.68 21.94
C LYS A 10 -11.17 -12.45 22.23
N ALA A 11 -10.57 -13.33 23.01
CA ALA A 11 -9.15 -13.25 23.35
C ALA A 11 -8.23 -13.15 22.15
N LEU A 12 -8.58 -13.80 21.04
CA LEU A 12 -7.99 -13.62 19.73
C LEU A 12 -9.10 -13.28 18.73
N THR A 13 -8.96 -12.15 18.05
CA THR A 13 -9.90 -11.73 17.00
C THR A 13 -9.11 -11.50 15.73
N ILE A 14 -9.43 -12.22 14.67
CA ILE A 14 -8.76 -12.19 13.39
C ILE A 14 -9.72 -11.57 12.38
N VAL A 15 -9.32 -10.48 11.76
CA VAL A 15 -10.15 -9.76 10.78
C VAL A 15 -9.30 -9.28 9.61
N THR A 16 -9.93 -9.03 8.48
CA THR A 16 -9.26 -8.45 7.33
C THR A 16 -8.96 -6.96 7.54
N TYR A 17 -8.01 -6.43 6.83
CA TYR A 17 -7.74 -4.98 6.82
C TYR A 17 -8.94 -4.17 6.33
N GLN A 18 -9.73 -4.74 5.42
CA GLN A 18 -10.94 -4.10 4.91
C GLN A 18 -12.02 -4.00 5.98
N ALA A 19 -12.29 -5.08 6.74
CA ALA A 19 -13.23 -5.07 7.84
C ALA A 19 -12.82 -4.07 8.93
N PHE A 20 -11.52 -4.03 9.26
CA PHE A 20 -10.98 -3.05 10.20
C PHE A 20 -11.16 -1.61 9.69
N HIS A 21 -10.84 -1.33 8.42
CA HIS A 21 -11.04 -0.03 7.80
C HIS A 21 -12.53 0.39 7.83
N SER A 22 -13.43 -0.53 7.47
CA SER A 22 -14.87 -0.28 7.49
C SER A 22 -15.39 0.02 8.89
N ALA A 23 -14.91 -0.70 9.90
CA ALA A 23 -15.28 -0.48 11.28
C ALA A 23 -14.75 0.87 11.81
N MET A 24 -13.51 1.25 11.47
CA MET A 24 -12.93 2.55 11.84
C MET A 24 -13.69 3.73 11.25
N ASN A 25 -14.24 3.58 10.05
CA ASN A 25 -14.95 4.63 9.33
C ASN A 25 -16.48 4.47 9.37
N GLN A 26 -16.99 3.51 10.15
CA GLN A 26 -18.42 3.22 10.31
C GLN A 26 -19.14 2.97 8.96
N LEU A 27 -18.48 2.22 8.06
CA LEU A 27 -18.97 1.91 6.74
C LEU A 27 -19.64 0.53 6.69
N GLN A 28 -20.41 0.29 5.64
CA GLN A 28 -20.84 -1.05 5.27
C GLN A 28 -19.70 -1.75 4.53
N SER A 29 -19.34 -2.96 4.93
CA SER A 29 -18.37 -3.81 4.25
C SER A 29 -19.11 -4.95 3.55
N GLN A 30 -18.68 -5.28 2.34
CA GLN A 30 -19.11 -6.47 1.60
C GLN A 30 -17.88 -7.32 1.35
N GLU A 31 -17.69 -8.34 2.16
CA GLU A 31 -16.70 -9.39 1.90
C GLU A 31 -17.39 -10.75 1.83
N ASP A 32 -17.01 -11.56 0.84
CA ASP A 32 -17.39 -12.96 0.66
C ASP A 32 -18.89 -13.30 0.84
N GLY A 33 -19.77 -12.34 0.50
CA GLY A 33 -21.22 -12.52 0.52
C GLY A 33 -21.92 -12.25 1.86
N GLU A 34 -21.18 -11.91 2.92
CA GLU A 34 -21.73 -11.43 4.18
C GLU A 34 -21.48 -9.91 4.31
N ALA A 35 -22.56 -9.13 4.30
CA ALA A 35 -22.48 -7.69 4.50
C ALA A 35 -22.33 -7.39 5.99
N GLU A 36 -21.15 -6.96 6.42
CA GLU A 36 -20.96 -6.40 7.75
C GLU A 36 -21.28 -4.89 7.75
N ASP A 37 -22.28 -4.51 8.55
CA ASP A 37 -22.68 -3.12 8.71
C ASP A 37 -22.06 -2.55 10.00
N PHE A 38 -21.12 -1.62 9.86
CA PHE A 38 -20.47 -0.95 10.99
C PHE A 38 -21.05 0.44 11.26
N VAL A 39 -22.20 0.81 10.67
CA VAL A 39 -22.87 2.08 10.95
C VAL A 39 -23.21 2.17 12.44
N GLY A 40 -22.71 3.22 13.09
CA GLY A 40 -22.90 3.44 14.53
C GLY A 40 -22.07 2.53 15.47
N PHE A 41 -21.19 1.69 14.93
CA PHE A 41 -20.30 0.86 15.74
C PHE A 41 -19.07 1.67 16.15
N ASP A 42 -18.84 1.79 17.47
CA ASP A 42 -17.64 2.41 18.02
C ASP A 42 -16.56 1.35 18.28
N LEU A 43 -15.68 1.15 17.30
CA LEU A 43 -14.57 0.21 17.37
C LEU A 43 -13.63 0.54 18.53
N LEU A 44 -13.30 1.82 18.74
CA LEU A 44 -12.35 2.23 19.79
C LEU A 44 -12.91 1.95 21.19
N ALA A 45 -14.19 2.26 21.41
CA ALA A 45 -14.84 1.94 22.67
C ALA A 45 -14.87 0.42 22.91
N SER A 46 -15.15 -0.37 21.88
CA SER A 46 -15.19 -1.83 21.96
C SER A 46 -13.81 -2.42 22.29
N LEU A 47 -12.74 -1.95 21.61
CA LEU A 47 -11.36 -2.37 21.86
C LEU A 47 -10.92 -2.02 23.30
N ARG A 48 -11.29 -0.83 23.80
CA ARG A 48 -10.99 -0.42 25.19
C ARG A 48 -11.74 -1.28 26.20
N ALA A 49 -13.00 -1.57 25.95
CA ALA A 49 -13.82 -2.42 26.81
C ALA A 49 -13.24 -3.83 26.92
N GLN A 50 -12.73 -4.38 25.83
CA GLN A 50 -12.07 -5.68 25.78
C GLN A 50 -10.60 -5.64 26.26
N LYS A 51 -10.06 -4.45 26.57
CA LYS A 51 -8.66 -4.25 26.99
C LYS A 51 -7.67 -4.83 25.99
N VAL A 52 -7.91 -4.62 24.70
CA VAL A 52 -7.00 -5.07 23.65
C VAL A 52 -5.64 -4.42 23.86
N ALA A 53 -4.59 -5.22 23.97
CA ALA A 53 -3.24 -4.76 24.26
C ALA A 53 -2.29 -4.93 23.08
N THR A 54 -2.61 -5.81 22.14
CA THR A 54 -1.72 -6.14 21.00
C THR A 54 -2.49 -6.13 19.70
N LEU A 55 -1.89 -5.52 18.69
CA LEU A 55 -2.31 -5.57 17.29
C LEU A 55 -1.24 -6.33 16.51
N CYS A 56 -1.64 -7.41 15.86
CA CYS A 56 -0.78 -8.12 14.91
C CYS A 56 -1.19 -7.76 13.50
N LEU A 57 -0.25 -7.24 12.72
CA LEU A 57 -0.40 -6.92 11.30
C LEU A 57 0.29 -8.00 10.48
N ASP A 58 -0.50 -8.87 9.86
CA ASP A 58 0.02 -9.90 8.97
C ASP A 58 0.10 -9.38 7.54
N GLU A 59 1.14 -9.78 6.79
CA GLU A 59 1.41 -9.31 5.42
C GLU A 59 1.33 -7.76 5.29
N CYS A 60 1.91 -7.06 6.27
CA CYS A 60 1.75 -5.61 6.41
C CYS A 60 2.31 -4.80 5.23
N HIS A 61 3.08 -5.41 4.33
CA HIS A 61 3.54 -4.78 3.09
C HIS A 61 2.44 -4.62 2.03
N HIS A 62 1.31 -5.35 2.15
CA HIS A 62 0.17 -5.27 1.24
C HIS A 62 -0.87 -4.21 1.60
N LEU A 63 -0.63 -3.39 2.62
CA LEU A 63 -1.57 -2.38 3.07
C LEU A 63 -1.85 -1.32 1.99
N ARG A 64 -3.11 -1.15 1.62
CA ARG A 64 -3.59 -0.08 0.74
C ARG A 64 -3.58 1.27 1.47
N ASN A 65 -3.51 2.37 0.73
CA ASN A 65 -3.44 3.72 1.31
C ASN A 65 -4.57 4.04 2.27
N GLU A 66 -5.80 3.60 1.99
CA GLU A 66 -6.97 3.84 2.85
C GLU A 66 -6.85 3.08 4.18
N TRP A 67 -6.34 1.85 4.13
CA TRP A 67 -6.12 1.03 5.32
C TRP A 67 -4.99 1.59 6.18
N TRP A 68 -3.91 2.07 5.55
CA TRP A 68 -2.85 2.80 6.23
C TRP A 68 -3.39 3.99 7.01
N LYS A 69 -4.20 4.84 6.37
CA LYS A 69 -4.81 6.02 7.02
C LYS A 69 -5.65 5.61 8.24
N SER A 70 -6.42 4.54 8.13
CA SER A 70 -7.22 4.02 9.25
C SER A 70 -6.39 3.48 10.40
N LEU A 71 -5.31 2.76 10.10
CA LEU A 71 -4.38 2.25 11.10
C LEU A 71 -3.60 3.39 11.79
N GLU A 72 -3.16 4.39 11.04
CA GLU A 72 -2.50 5.59 11.60
C GLU A 72 -3.45 6.38 12.52
N ALA A 73 -4.70 6.57 12.08
CA ALA A 73 -5.73 7.23 12.90
C ALA A 73 -6.05 6.43 14.16
N PHE A 74 -6.12 5.12 14.03
CA PHE A 74 -6.31 4.21 15.16
C PHE A 74 -5.16 4.29 16.15
N ARG A 75 -3.90 4.19 15.71
CA ARG A 75 -2.73 4.24 16.57
C ARG A 75 -2.63 5.56 17.33
N LYS A 76 -2.96 6.68 16.72
CA LYS A 76 -3.00 7.99 17.40
C LYS A 76 -4.01 8.05 18.55
N GLN A 77 -5.10 7.28 18.46
CA GLN A 77 -6.16 7.27 19.46
C GLN A 77 -5.99 6.14 20.49
N TYR A 78 -5.07 5.20 20.21
CA TYR A 78 -4.83 4.01 21.04
C TYR A 78 -3.31 3.82 21.28
N GLU A 79 -2.69 4.78 21.95
CA GLU A 79 -1.21 4.90 22.09
C GLU A 79 -0.54 3.74 22.84
N GLN A 80 -1.27 3.07 23.74
CA GLN A 80 -0.72 2.00 24.60
C GLN A 80 -0.69 0.62 23.90
N LEU A 81 -1.05 0.55 22.65
CA LEU A 81 -1.12 -0.69 21.89
C LEU A 81 0.28 -1.16 21.48
N GLN A 82 0.62 -2.39 21.80
CA GLN A 82 1.78 -3.06 21.23
C GLN A 82 1.45 -3.49 19.79
N VAL A 83 2.31 -3.14 18.84
CA VAL A 83 2.16 -3.55 17.44
C VAL A 83 3.20 -4.63 17.14
N ILE A 84 2.76 -5.71 16.53
CA ILE A 84 3.59 -6.78 15.99
C ILE A 84 3.31 -6.81 14.49
N SER A 85 4.32 -6.65 13.66
CA SER A 85 4.20 -6.63 12.21
C SER A 85 4.93 -7.82 11.61
N LEU A 86 4.23 -8.57 10.77
CA LEU A 86 4.74 -9.77 10.12
C LEU A 86 4.74 -9.55 8.61
N THR A 87 5.84 -9.92 7.95
CA THR A 87 5.94 -9.90 6.49
C THR A 87 7.09 -10.78 6.03
N ALA A 88 6.91 -11.45 4.91
CA ALA A 88 7.99 -12.16 4.24
C ALA A 88 8.83 -11.23 3.34
N THR A 89 8.25 -10.10 2.92
CA THR A 89 8.84 -9.18 1.93
C THR A 89 8.69 -7.73 2.38
N PRO A 90 9.55 -7.25 3.30
CA PRO A 90 9.57 -5.83 3.64
C PRO A 90 9.78 -4.98 2.38
N PRO A 91 9.13 -3.84 2.23
CA PRO A 91 9.16 -3.05 0.99
C PRO A 91 10.44 -2.21 0.87
N TYR A 92 11.60 -2.84 0.87
CA TYR A 92 12.93 -2.18 0.79
C TYR A 92 13.11 -1.33 -0.47
N ASP A 93 12.48 -1.76 -1.59
CA ASP A 93 12.59 -1.10 -2.88
C ASP A 93 11.53 -0.01 -3.09
N SER A 94 10.79 0.35 -2.03
CA SER A 94 9.78 1.40 -2.10
C SER A 94 10.42 2.80 -2.07
N GLU A 95 9.66 3.80 -2.51
CA GLU A 95 10.05 5.20 -2.36
C GLU A 95 10.35 5.54 -0.88
N PRO A 96 11.31 6.43 -0.61
CA PRO A 96 11.74 6.75 0.76
C PRO A 96 10.60 7.12 1.71
N GLU A 97 9.62 7.87 1.22
CA GLU A 97 8.44 8.28 2.01
C GLU A 97 7.56 7.09 2.42
N LEU A 98 7.41 6.10 1.53
CA LEU A 98 6.66 4.88 1.81
C LEU A 98 7.41 3.99 2.80
N TRP A 99 8.73 3.92 2.66
CA TRP A 99 9.59 3.22 3.61
C TRP A 99 9.51 3.85 5.01
N GLU A 100 9.65 5.16 5.13
CA GLU A 100 9.52 5.86 6.41
C GLU A 100 8.13 5.67 7.04
N ARG A 101 7.09 5.68 6.23
CA ARG A 101 5.72 5.41 6.68
C ARG A 101 5.59 3.98 7.22
N TYR A 102 6.16 3.01 6.51
CA TYR A 102 6.20 1.61 6.91
C TYR A 102 6.90 1.46 8.27
N ILE A 103 8.11 1.98 8.42
CA ILE A 103 8.90 1.92 9.66
C ILE A 103 8.17 2.62 10.82
N ARG A 104 7.51 3.73 10.56
CA ARG A 104 6.74 4.46 11.60
C ARG A 104 5.58 3.64 12.14
N MET A 105 4.96 2.81 11.32
CA MET A 105 3.83 1.95 11.74
C MET A 105 4.31 0.63 12.30
N CYS A 106 5.19 -0.04 11.58
CA CYS A 106 5.59 -1.43 11.86
C CYS A 106 6.79 -1.53 12.80
N GLY A 107 7.58 -0.45 12.94
CA GLY A 107 8.85 -0.48 13.65
C GLY A 107 10.01 -0.92 12.75
N GLU A 108 11.20 -0.96 13.32
CA GLU A 108 12.36 -1.59 12.70
C GLU A 108 12.23 -3.10 12.74
N ILE A 109 13.02 -3.79 11.93
CA ILE A 109 13.00 -5.27 11.90
C ILE A 109 13.76 -5.79 13.11
N ASP A 110 13.04 -6.36 14.06
CA ASP A 110 13.60 -6.92 15.28
C ASP A 110 14.13 -8.34 15.09
N GLN A 111 13.48 -9.11 14.22
CA GLN A 111 13.77 -10.51 14.00
C GLN A 111 13.58 -10.89 12.54
N GLU A 112 14.53 -11.61 11.99
CA GLU A 112 14.45 -12.20 10.66
C GLU A 112 14.67 -13.72 10.77
N ILE A 113 13.83 -14.50 10.08
CA ILE A 113 13.98 -15.93 9.89
C ILE A 113 14.32 -16.13 8.42
N THR A 114 15.54 -16.58 8.15
CA THR A 114 16.04 -16.69 6.78
C THR A 114 15.51 -17.92 6.05
N VAL A 115 15.38 -17.84 4.71
CA VAL A 115 14.98 -18.99 3.89
C VAL A 115 15.87 -20.23 4.13
N PRO A 116 17.21 -20.12 4.24
CA PRO A 116 18.05 -21.26 4.58
C PRO A 116 17.73 -21.92 5.93
N GLU A 117 17.34 -21.13 6.94
CA GLU A 117 16.90 -21.68 8.24
C GLU A 117 15.60 -22.45 8.09
N LEU A 118 14.61 -21.90 7.38
CA LEU A 118 13.32 -22.56 7.15
C LEU A 118 13.46 -23.84 6.32
N VAL A 119 14.35 -23.86 5.34
CA VAL A 119 14.68 -25.07 4.56
C VAL A 119 15.35 -26.13 5.45
N LYS A 120 16.26 -25.72 6.33
CA LYS A 120 16.94 -26.62 7.26
C LYS A 120 15.99 -27.25 8.27
N GLU A 121 14.92 -26.53 8.63
CA GLU A 121 13.87 -27.00 9.54
C GLU A 121 12.73 -27.74 8.82
N ASP A 122 12.88 -28.06 7.55
CA ASP A 122 11.87 -28.73 6.71
C ASP A 122 10.51 -27.99 6.63
N THR A 123 10.48 -26.68 6.93
CA THR A 123 9.29 -25.84 6.85
C THR A 123 9.11 -25.19 5.47
N LEU A 124 10.20 -25.08 4.69
CA LEU A 124 10.21 -24.70 3.28
C LEU A 124 10.92 -25.75 2.42
N CYS A 125 10.41 -25.93 1.20
CA CYS A 125 11.07 -26.76 0.21
C CYS A 125 12.39 -26.11 -0.24
N PRO A 126 13.48 -26.90 -0.42
CA PRO A 126 14.65 -26.43 -1.12
C PRO A 126 14.29 -25.95 -2.53
N HIS A 127 14.81 -24.81 -2.93
CA HIS A 127 14.62 -24.30 -4.29
C HIS A 127 15.98 -23.94 -4.90
N GLN A 128 16.00 -23.90 -6.21
CA GLN A 128 17.14 -23.47 -6.98
C GLN A 128 16.65 -22.63 -8.15
N ASP A 129 17.17 -21.41 -8.24
CA ASP A 129 16.85 -20.49 -9.31
C ASP A 129 17.83 -20.67 -10.47
N PHE A 130 17.28 -20.85 -11.67
CA PHE A 130 18.06 -20.89 -12.90
C PHE A 130 17.79 -19.63 -13.71
N VAL A 131 18.81 -18.81 -13.88
CA VAL A 131 18.73 -17.61 -14.70
C VAL A 131 19.28 -17.94 -16.09
N TYR A 132 18.42 -17.89 -17.10
CA TYR A 132 18.81 -18.02 -18.48
C TYR A 132 18.73 -16.65 -19.16
N MET A 133 19.88 -16.15 -19.59
CA MET A 133 19.97 -14.88 -20.32
C MET A 133 20.02 -15.15 -21.82
N CYS A 134 19.13 -14.51 -22.57
CA CYS A 134 19.17 -14.56 -24.02
C CYS A 134 19.06 -13.13 -24.58
N SER A 135 19.62 -12.95 -25.77
CA SER A 135 19.38 -11.72 -26.51
C SER A 135 18.08 -11.84 -27.30
N PRO A 136 17.35 -10.74 -27.51
CA PRO A 136 16.16 -10.76 -28.34
C PRO A 136 16.52 -11.22 -29.77
N THR A 137 15.61 -11.92 -30.41
CA THR A 137 15.72 -12.24 -31.83
C THR A 137 15.70 -10.95 -32.65
N ALA A 138 16.16 -11.03 -33.91
CA ALA A 138 16.13 -9.86 -34.81
C ALA A 138 14.71 -9.29 -34.98
N GLU A 139 13.68 -10.14 -35.01
CA GLU A 139 12.30 -9.71 -35.10
C GLU A 139 11.82 -9.01 -33.81
N GLU A 140 12.17 -9.54 -32.66
CA GLU A 140 11.83 -8.93 -31.35
C GLU A 140 12.55 -7.58 -31.18
N ALA A 141 13.83 -7.53 -31.53
CA ALA A 141 14.62 -6.29 -31.50
C ALA A 141 14.00 -5.19 -32.41
N GLU A 142 13.55 -5.56 -33.61
CA GLU A 142 12.87 -4.64 -34.53
C GLU A 142 11.51 -4.19 -33.97
N ARG A 143 10.76 -5.07 -33.31
CA ARG A 143 9.49 -4.69 -32.66
C ARG A 143 9.72 -3.74 -31.48
N LEU A 144 10.75 -3.96 -30.66
CA LEU A 144 11.13 -3.06 -29.59
C LEU A 144 11.54 -1.68 -30.12
N LYS A 145 12.33 -1.66 -31.19
CA LYS A 145 12.73 -0.41 -31.84
C LYS A 145 11.53 0.37 -32.39
N ARG A 146 10.61 -0.29 -33.08
CA ARG A 146 9.36 0.35 -33.56
C ARG A 146 8.51 0.89 -32.43
N PHE A 147 8.43 0.16 -31.31
CA PHE A 147 7.71 0.63 -30.13
C PHE A 147 8.33 1.93 -29.58
N GLU A 148 9.66 1.97 -29.46
CA GLU A 148 10.37 3.17 -29.02
C GLU A 148 10.17 4.36 -30.00
N GLU A 149 10.26 4.12 -31.32
CA GLU A 149 10.00 5.15 -32.31
C GLU A 149 8.57 5.69 -32.24
N THR A 150 7.57 4.79 -32.14
CA THR A 150 6.16 5.18 -32.02
C THR A 150 5.90 5.96 -30.73
N LYS A 151 6.54 5.58 -29.62
CA LYS A 151 6.45 6.29 -28.35
C LYS A 151 6.95 7.73 -28.50
N TRP A 152 8.11 7.92 -29.11
CA TRP A 152 8.68 9.25 -29.32
C TRP A 152 7.86 10.10 -30.29
N ASP A 153 7.34 9.51 -31.34
CA ASP A 153 6.43 10.18 -32.28
C ASP A 153 5.16 10.67 -31.57
N TYR A 154 4.58 9.82 -30.72
CA TYR A 154 3.40 10.17 -29.91
C TYR A 154 3.69 11.32 -28.95
N ILE A 155 4.80 11.25 -28.21
CA ILE A 155 5.22 12.33 -27.32
C ILE A 155 5.42 13.63 -28.09
N HIS A 156 6.07 13.57 -29.26
CA HIS A 156 6.31 14.75 -30.07
C HIS A 156 5.00 15.36 -30.61
N HIS A 157 4.04 14.52 -31.01
CA HIS A 157 2.71 14.99 -31.38
C HIS A 157 1.99 15.69 -30.26
N LEU A 158 2.05 15.13 -29.03
CA LEU A 158 1.46 15.76 -27.83
C LEU A 158 2.08 17.13 -27.55
N ILE A 159 3.41 17.23 -27.62
CA ILE A 159 4.12 18.48 -27.32
C ILE A 159 3.73 19.61 -28.28
N VAL A 160 3.47 19.28 -29.55
CA VAL A 160 3.11 20.28 -30.57
C VAL A 160 1.60 20.48 -30.72
N ASP A 161 0.79 19.66 -30.07
CA ASP A 161 -0.68 19.76 -30.10
C ASP A 161 -1.17 21.03 -29.39
N PRO A 162 -1.89 21.94 -30.10
CA PRO A 162 -2.33 23.21 -29.51
C PRO A 162 -3.33 23.04 -28.35
N ASP A 163 -4.15 21.99 -28.39
CA ASP A 163 -5.15 21.73 -27.35
C ASP A 163 -4.44 21.23 -26.09
N PHE A 164 -3.47 20.34 -26.24
CA PHE A 164 -2.62 19.88 -25.15
C PHE A 164 -1.80 21.04 -24.55
N GLN A 165 -1.18 21.87 -25.36
CA GLN A 165 -0.45 23.05 -24.90
C GLN A 165 -1.36 24.01 -24.11
N THR A 166 -2.59 24.23 -24.60
CA THR A 166 -3.58 25.06 -23.94
C THR A 166 -4.01 24.46 -22.60
N PHE A 167 -4.22 23.13 -22.57
CA PHE A 167 -4.54 22.39 -21.35
C PHE A 167 -3.43 22.54 -20.30
N VAL A 168 -2.18 22.30 -20.72
CA VAL A 168 -1.00 22.42 -19.84
C VAL A 168 -0.83 23.85 -19.34
N ALA A 169 -0.90 24.85 -20.24
CA ALA A 169 -0.81 26.27 -19.87
C ALA A 169 -1.96 26.73 -18.96
N GLY A 170 -3.11 26.07 -19.07
CA GLY A 170 -4.29 26.29 -18.22
C GLY A 170 -4.15 25.71 -16.80
N SER A 171 -3.15 24.86 -16.57
CA SER A 171 -2.97 24.19 -15.27
C SER A 171 -2.71 25.18 -14.13
N LYS A 172 -3.18 24.85 -12.95
CA LYS A 172 -2.99 25.67 -11.74
C LYS A 172 -1.50 25.77 -11.38
N VAL A 173 -0.70 24.73 -11.69
CA VAL A 173 0.75 24.71 -11.44
C VAL A 173 1.45 25.84 -12.18
N LEU A 174 1.25 25.93 -13.50
CA LEU A 174 1.92 26.93 -14.33
C LEU A 174 1.39 28.35 -14.10
N LYS A 175 0.16 28.49 -13.60
CA LYS A 175 -0.43 29.79 -13.24
C LYS A 175 0.03 30.30 -11.88
N GLY A 176 0.79 29.53 -11.10
CA GLY A 176 1.22 29.90 -9.77
C GLY A 176 0.12 29.89 -8.72
N ASP A 177 -1.07 29.37 -9.06
CA ASP A 177 -2.27 29.32 -8.20
C ASP A 177 -2.26 28.06 -7.29
N ILE A 178 -1.07 27.59 -6.88
CA ILE A 178 -0.96 26.40 -6.06
C ILE A 178 -0.51 26.77 -4.67
N SER A 179 -1.34 26.39 -3.69
CA SER A 179 -0.92 26.35 -2.30
C SER A 179 0.06 25.17 -2.08
N SER A 180 0.98 25.34 -1.14
CA SER A 180 1.91 24.27 -0.73
C SER A 180 1.17 22.98 -0.36
N ASP A 181 -0.05 23.09 0.14
CA ASP A 181 -0.88 21.97 0.56
C ASP A 181 -1.33 21.09 -0.63
N LEU A 182 -1.65 21.71 -1.77
CA LEU A 182 -2.06 20.97 -2.97
C LEU A 182 -0.88 20.19 -3.60
N LEU A 183 0.34 20.72 -3.49
CA LEU A 183 1.57 20.03 -3.93
C LEU A 183 1.91 18.84 -3.05
N LEU A 184 1.59 18.92 -1.77
CA LEU A 184 1.78 17.83 -0.81
C LEU A 184 0.71 16.75 -0.94
N GLU A 185 -0.51 17.11 -1.37
CA GLU A 185 -1.60 16.15 -1.56
C GLU A 185 -1.43 15.26 -2.79
N ASP A 186 -0.85 15.77 -3.87
CA ASP A 186 -0.59 14.98 -5.10
C ASP A 186 0.76 15.32 -5.75
N PRO A 187 1.89 14.78 -5.23
CA PRO A 187 3.21 14.98 -5.79
C PRO A 187 3.36 14.49 -7.23
N LYS A 188 2.58 13.48 -7.63
CA LYS A 188 2.59 12.92 -9.00
C LYS A 188 2.04 13.90 -10.01
N TYR A 189 1.08 14.72 -9.63
CA TYR A 189 0.55 15.78 -10.47
C TYR A 189 1.63 16.81 -10.82
N LEU A 190 2.42 17.23 -9.81
CA LEU A 190 3.54 18.14 -10.02
C LEU A 190 4.62 17.51 -10.93
N SER A 191 5.00 16.27 -10.65
CA SER A 191 5.98 15.54 -11.45
C SER A 191 5.56 15.42 -12.92
N ALA A 192 4.29 15.10 -13.17
CA ALA A 192 3.73 15.01 -14.52
C ALA A 192 3.70 16.36 -15.28
N MET A 193 3.75 17.48 -14.55
CA MET A 193 3.73 18.84 -15.15
C MET A 193 5.11 19.43 -15.37
N LEU A 194 6.17 18.83 -14.78
CA LEU A 194 7.55 19.29 -14.90
C LEU A 194 8.38 18.51 -15.95
N ILE A 195 7.82 17.45 -16.53
CA ILE A 195 8.41 16.67 -17.62
C ILE A 195 7.97 17.25 -18.97
#